data_7db593bff8a17d85f3a90807f706389c
#
_entry.id   7db593bff8a17d85f3a90807f706389c
#
_cell.length_a   1.000
_cell.length_b   1.000
_cell.length_c   1.000
_cell.angle_alpha   90.00
_cell.angle_beta   90.00
_cell.angle_gamma   90.00
#
_symmetry.space_group_name_H-M   'P 1'
#
loop_
_entity.id
_entity.type
_entity.pdbx_description
1 polymer ?
#
loop_
_entity_poly.entity_id
_entity_poly.type
_entity_poly.pdbx_seq_one_letter_code
_entity_poly.pdbx_strand_id
1 'polypeptide(L)'
;MHQTQSNLIEIQNKIKKKINEFSLDKYDPKIIAVSKTFSEQEILPLLNFGHHNFGENKVQEAVQKWKNLKKKYDHVRLHMLGKLQTNKVKNAVEIFDYIHSLDNLKLANKLAKEIHEKNKEIKIFIQINLGGEKQKSGIDPSNLEVFYKNCLSLKLNIIGTMCIPPDNQDPKPFFKEMLILNNKINLPEISMGMTNDF
;
A
#
# COMPACT_ATOMS: atom_id res chain seq x y z
N MET A 1 -2.29 -11.53 26.39
CA MET A 1 -2.41 -10.90 25.04
C MET A 1 -1.02 -10.83 24.44
N HIS A 2 -0.85 -11.17 23.18
CA HIS A 2 0.46 -11.13 22.52
C HIS A 2 0.91 -9.67 22.27
N GLN A 3 2.24 -9.40 22.32
CA GLN A 3 2.77 -8.03 22.16
C GLN A 3 2.31 -7.33 20.88
N THR A 4 2.24 -8.05 19.74
CA THR A 4 1.78 -7.49 18.46
C THR A 4 0.32 -7.04 18.49
N GLN A 5 -0.54 -7.75 19.24
CA GLN A 5 -1.94 -7.37 19.43
C GLN A 5 -2.04 -6.09 20.28
N SER A 6 -1.25 -6.01 21.37
CA SER A 6 -1.19 -4.83 22.22
C SER A 6 -0.74 -3.60 21.44
N ASN A 7 0.30 -3.75 20.60
CA ASN A 7 0.80 -2.67 19.75
C ASN A 7 -0.26 -2.21 18.75
N LEU A 8 -0.99 -3.14 18.12
CA LEU A 8 -2.08 -2.79 17.19
C LEU A 8 -3.17 -1.98 17.89
N ILE A 9 -3.61 -2.43 19.07
CA ILE A 9 -4.63 -1.73 19.87
C ILE A 9 -4.15 -0.34 20.26
N GLU A 10 -2.88 -0.20 20.66
CA GLU A 10 -2.30 1.11 20.99
C GLU A 10 -2.35 2.08 19.81
N ILE A 11 -1.96 1.63 18.61
CA ILE A 11 -2.01 2.42 17.39
C ILE A 11 -3.46 2.81 17.06
N GLN A 12 -4.39 1.86 17.13
CA GLN A 12 -5.81 2.12 16.90
C GLN A 12 -6.36 3.19 17.87
N ASN A 13 -6.00 3.11 19.14
CA ASN A 13 -6.41 4.09 20.16
C ASN A 13 -5.82 5.48 19.90
N LYS A 14 -4.55 5.56 19.46
CA LYS A 14 -3.92 6.84 19.08
C LYS A 14 -4.63 7.47 17.90
N ILE A 15 -4.93 6.69 16.85
CA ILE A 15 -5.66 7.16 15.67
C ILE A 15 -7.06 7.63 16.07
N LYS A 16 -7.81 6.82 16.84
CA LYS A 16 -9.16 7.18 17.32
C LYS A 16 -9.16 8.46 18.13
N LYS A 17 -8.16 8.63 19.01
CA LYS A 17 -7.99 9.87 19.77
C LYS A 17 -7.82 11.09 18.86
N LYS A 18 -6.99 10.96 17.80
CA LYS A 18 -6.78 12.06 16.84
C LYS A 18 -8.02 12.35 15.98
N ILE A 19 -8.73 11.33 15.53
CA ILE A 19 -10.00 11.50 14.82
C ILE A 19 -10.98 12.31 15.67
N ASN A 20 -11.15 11.97 16.96
CA ASN A 20 -12.03 12.68 17.87
C ASN A 20 -11.54 14.12 18.15
N GLU A 21 -10.23 14.29 18.37
CA GLU A 21 -9.61 15.60 18.64
C GLU A 21 -9.85 16.60 17.48
N PHE A 22 -9.84 16.12 16.24
CA PHE A 22 -10.03 16.94 15.04
C PHE A 22 -11.43 16.84 14.42
N SER A 23 -12.38 16.18 15.07
CA SER A 23 -13.76 15.98 14.59
C SER A 23 -13.83 15.39 13.19
N LEU A 24 -13.00 14.38 12.91
CA LEU A 24 -12.88 13.70 11.61
C LEU A 24 -13.74 12.44 11.54
N ASP A 25 -15.02 12.50 11.95
CA ASP A 25 -15.92 11.34 12.13
C ASP A 25 -16.10 10.46 10.88
N LYS A 26 -15.86 11.02 9.69
CA LYS A 26 -15.94 10.30 8.41
C LYS A 26 -14.63 9.64 8.00
N TYR A 27 -13.56 9.84 8.78
CA TYR A 27 -12.23 9.33 8.45
C TYR A 27 -12.01 7.97 9.12
N ASP A 28 -11.78 6.93 8.30
CA ASP A 28 -11.56 5.55 8.76
C ASP A 28 -10.25 4.99 8.17
N PRO A 29 -9.09 5.42 8.68
CA PRO A 29 -7.80 4.98 8.16
C PRO A 29 -7.56 3.49 8.44
N LYS A 30 -7.08 2.77 7.43
CA LYS A 30 -6.74 1.36 7.54
C LYS A 30 -5.29 1.20 7.97
N ILE A 31 -5.05 0.38 9.00
CA ILE A 31 -3.69 0.01 9.41
C ILE A 31 -3.23 -1.18 8.57
N ILE A 32 -2.07 -1.06 7.92
CA ILE A 32 -1.42 -2.17 7.24
C ILE A 32 -0.30 -2.69 8.15
N ALA A 33 -0.44 -3.91 8.67
CA ALA A 33 0.59 -4.59 9.44
C ALA A 33 1.69 -5.10 8.50
N VAL A 34 2.84 -4.42 8.48
CA VAL A 34 3.96 -4.78 7.60
C VAL A 34 4.68 -5.99 8.15
N SER A 35 4.52 -7.14 7.47
CA SER A 35 4.98 -8.46 7.90
C SER A 35 6.24 -8.95 7.16
N LYS A 36 6.90 -8.07 6.39
CA LYS A 36 8.20 -8.39 5.78
C LYS A 36 9.19 -8.87 6.83
N THR A 37 9.99 -9.89 6.52
CA THR A 37 10.99 -10.50 7.39
C THR A 37 10.48 -11.27 8.61
N PHE A 38 9.20 -11.16 8.95
CA PHE A 38 8.59 -11.94 10.02
C PHE A 38 8.11 -13.32 9.52
N SER A 39 8.27 -14.33 10.35
CA SER A 39 7.79 -15.68 10.10
C SER A 39 6.26 -15.78 10.20
N GLU A 40 5.69 -16.89 9.72
CA GLU A 40 4.27 -17.19 9.89
C GLU A 40 3.86 -17.18 11.37
N GLN A 41 4.70 -17.76 12.25
CA GLN A 41 4.41 -17.85 13.69
C GLN A 41 4.29 -16.46 14.35
N GLU A 42 5.08 -15.49 13.90
CA GLU A 42 5.08 -14.14 14.45
C GLU A 42 3.85 -13.33 14.01
N ILE A 43 3.26 -13.63 12.84
CA ILE A 43 2.06 -12.95 12.35
C ILE A 43 0.74 -13.62 12.77
N LEU A 44 0.78 -14.90 13.16
CA LEU A 44 -0.41 -15.65 13.61
C LEU A 44 -1.21 -14.95 14.71
N PRO A 45 -0.60 -14.29 15.72
CA PRO A 45 -1.37 -13.57 16.74
C PRO A 45 -2.28 -12.47 16.16
N LEU A 46 -1.83 -11.73 15.13
CA LEU A 46 -2.65 -10.71 14.46
C LEU A 46 -3.72 -11.34 13.57
N LEU A 47 -3.40 -12.43 12.86
CA LEU A 47 -4.37 -13.18 12.06
C LEU A 47 -5.52 -13.72 12.92
N ASN A 48 -5.18 -14.36 14.04
CA ASN A 48 -6.17 -14.90 14.98
C ASN A 48 -6.94 -13.80 15.72
N PHE A 49 -6.40 -12.60 15.82
CA PHE A 49 -7.08 -11.42 16.35
C PHE A 49 -8.06 -10.79 15.34
N GLY A 50 -8.05 -11.27 14.09
CA GLY A 50 -8.94 -10.79 13.03
C GLY A 50 -8.42 -9.58 12.28
N HIS A 51 -7.11 -9.28 12.33
CA HIS A 51 -6.54 -8.22 11.52
C HIS A 51 -6.56 -8.62 10.03
N HIS A 52 -6.96 -7.66 9.15
CA HIS A 52 -7.22 -7.97 7.75
C HIS A 52 -6.09 -7.56 6.80
N ASN A 53 -5.37 -6.45 7.07
CA ASN A 53 -4.47 -5.84 6.11
C ASN A 53 -3.00 -6.10 6.45
N PHE A 54 -2.30 -6.84 5.60
CA PHE A 54 -0.89 -7.15 5.79
C PHE A 54 -0.06 -6.65 4.61
N GLY A 55 1.15 -6.16 4.90
CA GLY A 55 2.05 -5.58 3.90
C GLY A 55 3.34 -6.37 3.74
N GLU A 56 3.78 -6.53 2.48
CA GLU A 56 5.02 -7.20 2.11
C GLU A 56 5.84 -6.36 1.12
N ASN A 57 7.15 -6.55 1.16
CA ASN A 57 8.07 -5.82 0.28
C ASN A 57 8.64 -6.66 -0.85
N LYS A 58 8.57 -8.00 -0.76
CA LYS A 58 9.15 -8.92 -1.75
C LYS A 58 8.14 -9.98 -2.17
N VAL A 59 7.93 -10.11 -3.48
CA VAL A 59 6.96 -11.07 -4.05
C VAL A 59 7.27 -12.52 -3.66
N GLN A 60 8.54 -12.93 -3.72
CA GLN A 60 8.92 -14.31 -3.40
C GLN A 60 8.63 -14.66 -1.95
N GLU A 61 9.00 -13.79 -1.02
CA GLU A 61 8.71 -13.95 0.41
C GLU A 61 7.20 -14.03 0.65
N ALA A 62 6.43 -13.12 0.03
CA ALA A 62 4.98 -13.12 0.13
C ALA A 62 4.36 -14.43 -0.39
N VAL A 63 4.79 -14.92 -1.56
CA VAL A 63 4.26 -16.19 -2.10
C VAL A 63 4.53 -17.37 -1.18
N GLN A 64 5.75 -17.49 -0.64
CA GLN A 64 6.10 -18.56 0.28
C GLN A 64 5.27 -18.52 1.55
N LYS A 65 5.14 -17.36 2.18
CA LYS A 65 4.43 -17.14 3.44
C LYS A 65 2.91 -17.21 3.29
N TRP A 66 2.36 -16.49 2.33
CA TRP A 66 0.92 -16.21 2.27
C TRP A 66 0.10 -17.19 1.44
N LYS A 67 0.71 -18.02 0.60
CA LYS A 67 -0.01 -18.95 -0.27
C LYS A 67 -0.97 -19.88 0.50
N ASN A 68 -0.51 -20.41 1.63
CA ASN A 68 -1.32 -21.29 2.49
C ASN A 68 -2.14 -20.49 3.50
N LEU A 69 -1.59 -19.41 4.04
CA LEU A 69 -2.28 -18.55 5.00
C LEU A 69 -3.55 -17.92 4.41
N LYS A 70 -3.52 -17.41 3.17
CA LYS A 70 -4.70 -16.85 2.51
C LYS A 70 -5.82 -17.88 2.25
N LYS A 71 -5.49 -19.16 2.17
CA LYS A 71 -6.51 -20.23 2.10
C LYS A 71 -7.21 -20.47 3.42
N LYS A 72 -6.48 -20.28 4.54
CA LYS A 72 -7.00 -20.46 5.90
C LYS A 72 -7.68 -19.19 6.42
N TYR A 73 -7.20 -18.03 6.01
CA TYR A 73 -7.69 -16.69 6.43
C TYR A 73 -8.15 -15.90 5.20
N ASP A 74 -9.35 -16.21 4.71
CA ASP A 74 -9.91 -15.66 3.46
C ASP A 74 -10.22 -14.16 3.52
N HIS A 75 -10.41 -13.63 4.74
CA HIS A 75 -10.60 -12.21 5.01
C HIS A 75 -9.34 -11.35 4.80
N VAL A 76 -8.15 -11.97 4.73
CA VAL A 76 -6.90 -11.23 4.60
C VAL A 76 -6.77 -10.55 3.25
N ARG A 77 -6.32 -9.29 3.29
CA ARG A 77 -5.92 -8.47 2.15
C ARG A 77 -4.43 -8.23 2.20
N LEU A 78 -3.74 -8.61 1.14
CA LEU A 78 -2.29 -8.52 1.06
C LEU A 78 -1.86 -7.35 0.18
N HIS A 79 -0.99 -6.50 0.71
CA HIS A 79 -0.51 -5.26 0.10
C HIS A 79 0.96 -5.38 -0.31
N MET A 80 1.25 -5.17 -1.60
CA MET A 80 2.63 -5.03 -2.09
C MET A 80 3.09 -3.59 -1.88
N LEU A 81 3.98 -3.37 -0.91
CA LEU A 81 4.48 -2.04 -0.54
C LEU A 81 5.84 -1.74 -1.18
N GLY A 82 6.68 -2.77 -1.31
CA GLY A 82 8.00 -2.62 -1.89
C GLY A 82 7.98 -2.48 -3.41
N LYS A 83 9.13 -2.10 -3.98
CA LYS A 83 9.31 -1.96 -5.44
C LYS A 83 8.99 -3.26 -6.18
N LEU A 84 8.02 -3.20 -7.09
CA LEU A 84 7.62 -4.35 -7.89
C LEU A 84 8.42 -4.42 -9.20
N GLN A 85 9.22 -5.46 -9.35
CA GLN A 85 9.94 -5.74 -10.60
C GLN A 85 8.99 -6.34 -11.65
N THR A 86 9.14 -5.95 -12.92
CA THR A 86 8.26 -6.40 -14.01
C THR A 86 8.27 -7.93 -14.23
N ASN A 87 9.40 -8.60 -13.98
CA ASN A 87 9.51 -10.05 -14.06
C ASN A 87 8.81 -10.81 -12.92
N LYS A 88 8.37 -10.11 -11.88
CA LYS A 88 7.62 -10.68 -10.73
C LYS A 88 6.13 -10.41 -10.79
N VAL A 89 5.66 -9.60 -11.74
CA VAL A 89 4.25 -9.18 -11.86
C VAL A 89 3.31 -10.38 -11.94
N LYS A 90 3.65 -11.42 -12.70
CA LYS A 90 2.83 -12.64 -12.82
C LYS A 90 2.50 -13.27 -11.48
N ASN A 91 3.50 -13.42 -10.60
CA ASN A 91 3.32 -13.97 -9.27
C ASN A 91 2.67 -12.95 -8.30
N ALA A 92 2.95 -11.66 -8.49
CA ALA A 92 2.34 -10.62 -7.68
C ALA A 92 0.82 -10.56 -7.87
N VAL A 93 0.34 -10.61 -9.11
CA VAL A 93 -1.10 -10.60 -9.44
C VAL A 93 -1.84 -11.82 -8.85
N GLU A 94 -1.15 -12.93 -8.58
CA GLU A 94 -1.76 -14.11 -7.96
C GLU A 94 -1.97 -13.99 -6.46
N ILE A 95 -1.10 -13.25 -5.76
CA ILE A 95 -1.07 -13.28 -4.30
C ILE A 95 -1.55 -11.97 -3.66
N PHE A 96 -1.29 -10.80 -4.30
CA PHE A 96 -1.64 -9.49 -3.74
C PHE A 96 -3.03 -9.02 -4.15
N ASP A 97 -3.70 -8.35 -3.24
CA ASP A 97 -4.98 -7.67 -3.46
C ASP A 97 -4.75 -6.17 -3.77
N TYR A 98 -3.62 -5.63 -3.29
CA TYR A 98 -3.23 -4.23 -3.46
C TYR A 98 -1.78 -4.10 -3.91
N ILE A 99 -1.49 -3.16 -4.80
CA ILE A 99 -0.13 -2.77 -5.20
C ILE A 99 0.05 -1.28 -4.96
N HIS A 100 1.02 -0.90 -4.11
CA HIS A 100 1.25 0.50 -3.72
C HIS A 100 2.40 1.16 -4.48
N SER A 101 3.15 0.39 -5.27
CA SER A 101 4.43 0.80 -5.85
C SER A 101 4.41 0.93 -7.39
N LEU A 102 3.28 1.36 -7.95
CA LEU A 102 3.21 1.63 -9.39
C LEU A 102 3.88 2.98 -9.71
N ASP A 103 5.02 2.94 -10.41
CA ASP A 103 5.87 4.11 -10.63
C ASP A 103 6.36 4.31 -12.07
N ASN A 104 5.96 3.45 -13.02
CA ASN A 104 6.37 3.60 -14.41
C ASN A 104 5.44 2.86 -15.39
N LEU A 105 5.39 3.31 -16.66
CA LEU A 105 4.50 2.76 -17.68
C LEU A 105 4.84 1.32 -18.07
N LYS A 106 6.11 0.90 -18.00
CA LYS A 106 6.50 -0.49 -18.27
C LYS A 106 5.85 -1.44 -17.28
N LEU A 107 5.85 -1.07 -15.99
CA LEU A 107 5.18 -1.81 -14.94
C LEU A 107 3.65 -1.77 -15.12
N ALA A 108 3.07 -0.60 -15.44
CA ALA A 108 1.63 -0.44 -15.70
C ALA A 108 1.14 -1.36 -16.81
N ASN A 109 1.83 -1.37 -17.96
CA ASN A 109 1.50 -2.26 -19.08
C ASN A 109 1.58 -3.75 -18.70
N LYS A 110 2.63 -4.14 -17.95
CA LYS A 110 2.78 -5.52 -17.51
C LYS A 110 1.70 -5.94 -16.52
N LEU A 111 1.33 -5.05 -15.58
CA LEU A 111 0.22 -5.27 -14.66
C LEU A 111 -1.12 -5.42 -15.39
N ALA A 112 -1.43 -4.51 -16.30
CA ALA A 112 -2.66 -4.55 -17.08
C ALA A 112 -2.82 -5.88 -17.83
N LYS A 113 -1.74 -6.33 -18.51
CA LYS A 113 -1.72 -7.60 -19.20
C LYS A 113 -2.03 -8.77 -18.25
N GLU A 114 -1.26 -8.92 -17.17
CA GLU A 114 -1.40 -10.07 -16.26
C GLU A 114 -2.75 -10.05 -15.47
N ILE A 115 -3.23 -8.87 -15.11
CA ILE A 115 -4.54 -8.68 -14.44
C ILE A 115 -5.66 -9.14 -15.38
N HIS A 116 -5.63 -8.70 -16.65
CA HIS A 116 -6.63 -9.04 -17.64
C HIS A 116 -6.59 -10.54 -17.99
N GLU A 117 -5.41 -11.11 -18.28
CA GLU A 117 -5.23 -12.52 -18.61
C GLU A 117 -5.71 -13.47 -17.49
N LYS A 118 -5.60 -13.03 -16.23
CA LYS A 118 -5.98 -13.84 -15.06
C LYS A 118 -7.37 -13.50 -14.53
N ASN A 119 -8.05 -12.55 -15.13
CA ASN A 119 -9.35 -12.02 -14.65
C ASN A 119 -9.33 -11.69 -13.15
N LYS A 120 -8.29 -10.95 -12.72
CA LYS A 120 -8.10 -10.53 -11.32
C LYS A 120 -8.55 -9.09 -11.12
N GLU A 121 -8.99 -8.80 -9.90
CA GLU A 121 -9.26 -7.44 -9.45
C GLU A 121 -8.19 -7.03 -8.44
N ILE A 122 -7.31 -6.09 -8.82
CA ILE A 122 -6.25 -5.57 -7.96
C ILE A 122 -6.40 -4.06 -7.85
N LYS A 123 -6.39 -3.57 -6.63
CA LYS A 123 -6.42 -2.15 -6.33
C LYS A 123 -4.99 -1.59 -6.34
N ILE A 124 -4.79 -0.48 -7.03
CA ILE A 124 -3.45 0.04 -7.31
C ILE A 124 -3.32 1.49 -6.84
N PHE A 125 -2.20 1.79 -6.17
CA PHE A 125 -1.77 3.14 -5.86
C PHE A 125 -0.62 3.55 -6.77
N ILE A 126 -0.62 4.80 -7.23
CA ILE A 126 0.51 5.41 -7.93
C ILE A 126 1.50 5.90 -6.88
N GLN A 127 2.72 5.41 -6.91
CA GLN A 127 3.77 5.89 -6.02
C GLN A 127 4.38 7.18 -6.57
N ILE A 128 4.44 8.23 -5.73
CA ILE A 128 4.97 9.54 -6.05
C ILE A 128 6.27 9.80 -5.26
N ASN A 129 7.30 10.31 -5.93
CA ASN A 129 8.57 10.68 -5.32
C ASN A 129 8.55 12.17 -4.94
N LEU A 130 8.08 12.47 -3.74
CA LEU A 130 8.02 13.84 -3.22
C LEU A 130 9.37 14.38 -2.73
N GLY A 131 10.30 13.49 -2.38
CA GLY A 131 11.64 13.89 -1.90
C GLY A 131 12.60 14.31 -3.00
N GLY A 132 12.24 14.18 -4.29
CA GLY A 132 13.09 14.54 -5.43
C GLY A 132 14.39 13.71 -5.54
N GLU A 133 14.52 12.64 -4.76
CA GLU A 133 15.71 11.79 -4.74
C GLU A 133 15.74 10.87 -5.96
N LYS A 134 16.66 11.11 -6.89
CA LYS A 134 16.80 10.33 -8.15
C LYS A 134 16.90 8.80 -7.96
N GLN A 135 17.28 8.35 -6.77
CA GLN A 135 17.47 6.94 -6.44
C GLN A 135 16.22 6.26 -5.87
N LYS A 136 15.21 7.04 -5.44
CA LYS A 136 13.96 6.50 -4.86
C LYS A 136 12.93 6.19 -5.94
N SER A 137 12.10 5.18 -5.66
CA SER A 137 10.95 4.81 -6.49
C SER A 137 9.87 5.89 -6.43
N GLY A 138 9.06 5.96 -7.45
CA GLY A 138 7.95 6.91 -7.57
C GLY A 138 8.08 7.78 -8.82
N ILE A 139 6.95 8.20 -9.37
CA ILE A 139 6.92 9.18 -10.46
C ILE A 139 7.19 10.59 -9.91
N ASP A 140 7.66 11.47 -10.78
CA ASP A 140 7.72 12.90 -10.49
C ASP A 140 6.29 13.46 -10.34
N PRO A 141 6.02 14.32 -9.32
CA PRO A 141 4.70 14.92 -9.11
C PRO A 141 4.12 15.61 -10.33
N SER A 142 4.97 16.27 -11.14
CA SER A 142 4.55 16.96 -12.36
C SER A 142 3.97 16.03 -13.43
N ASN A 143 4.32 14.77 -13.41
CA ASN A 143 3.87 13.74 -14.35
C ASN A 143 2.58 13.02 -13.92
N LEU A 144 2.04 13.28 -12.73
CA LEU A 144 0.95 12.53 -12.13
C LEU A 144 -0.29 12.42 -13.03
N GLU A 145 -0.77 13.55 -13.56
CA GLU A 145 -1.99 13.55 -14.39
C GLU A 145 -1.84 12.76 -15.68
N VAL A 146 -0.69 12.93 -16.36
CA VAL A 146 -0.41 12.19 -17.60
C VAL A 146 -0.26 10.71 -17.32
N PHE A 147 0.44 10.36 -16.25
CA PHE A 147 0.63 8.97 -15.85
C PHE A 147 -0.71 8.31 -15.45
N TYR A 148 -1.55 9.02 -14.69
CA TYR A 148 -2.86 8.54 -14.31
C TYR A 148 -3.77 8.29 -15.54
N LYS A 149 -3.82 9.22 -16.50
CA LYS A 149 -4.56 9.04 -17.76
C LYS A 149 -4.10 7.79 -18.53
N ASN A 150 -2.79 7.56 -18.59
CA ASN A 150 -2.24 6.34 -19.21
C ASN A 150 -2.67 5.07 -18.45
N CYS A 151 -2.69 5.09 -17.12
CA CYS A 151 -3.16 3.96 -16.32
C CYS A 151 -4.66 3.67 -16.55
N LEU A 152 -5.48 4.71 -16.68
CA LEU A 152 -6.90 4.57 -17.02
C LEU A 152 -7.10 3.96 -18.41
N SER A 153 -6.33 4.38 -19.42
CA SER A 153 -6.41 3.80 -20.76
C SER A 153 -6.04 2.32 -20.79
N LEU A 154 -5.20 1.87 -19.85
CA LEU A 154 -4.87 0.46 -19.63
C LEU A 154 -5.90 -0.29 -18.78
N LYS A 155 -7.00 0.36 -18.37
CA LYS A 155 -8.08 -0.18 -17.52
C LYS A 155 -7.58 -0.69 -16.16
N LEU A 156 -6.54 -0.08 -15.62
CA LEU A 156 -6.07 -0.37 -14.27
C LEU A 156 -6.99 0.28 -13.23
N ASN A 157 -7.30 -0.45 -12.16
CA ASN A 157 -8.08 0.05 -11.03
C ASN A 157 -7.19 0.89 -10.09
N ILE A 158 -6.97 2.15 -10.47
CA ILE A 158 -6.21 3.12 -9.67
C ILE A 158 -7.15 3.71 -8.63
N ILE A 159 -6.87 3.47 -7.35
CA ILE A 159 -7.70 3.93 -6.24
C ILE A 159 -7.10 5.08 -5.44
N GLY A 160 -5.81 5.39 -5.62
CA GLY A 160 -5.15 6.41 -4.83
C GLY A 160 -3.70 6.62 -5.20
N THR A 161 -3.05 7.43 -4.40
CA THR A 161 -1.63 7.73 -4.48
C THR A 161 -0.88 7.26 -3.22
N MET A 162 0.42 7.01 -3.34
CA MET A 162 1.26 6.54 -2.24
C MET A 162 2.56 7.34 -2.19
N CYS A 163 3.03 7.69 -1.00
CA CYS A 163 4.36 8.21 -0.81
C CYS A 163 5.08 7.61 0.40
N ILE A 164 6.40 7.63 0.33
CA ILE A 164 7.31 7.37 1.45
C ILE A 164 8.18 8.61 1.57
N PRO A 165 7.96 9.46 2.59
CA PRO A 165 8.77 10.64 2.81
C PRO A 165 10.25 10.30 3.04
N PRO A 166 11.19 11.24 2.88
CA PRO A 166 12.57 11.07 3.31
C PRO A 166 12.69 10.84 4.82
N ASP A 167 13.50 9.87 5.24
CA ASP A 167 13.62 9.44 6.65
C ASP A 167 14.12 10.54 7.60
N ASN A 168 14.87 11.54 7.08
CA ASN A 168 15.53 12.59 7.88
C ASN A 168 14.82 13.95 7.81
N GLN A 169 13.55 13.98 7.41
CA GLN A 169 12.77 15.21 7.25
C GLN A 169 11.43 15.10 7.97
N ASP A 170 10.86 16.26 8.36
CA ASP A 170 9.48 16.29 8.87
C ASP A 170 8.52 15.75 7.79
N PRO A 171 7.74 14.69 8.05
CA PRO A 171 6.85 14.09 7.05
C PRO A 171 5.62 14.96 6.73
N LYS A 172 5.24 15.90 7.59
CA LYS A 172 4.01 16.68 7.46
C LYS A 172 3.89 17.48 6.15
N PRO A 173 4.94 18.18 5.66
CA PRO A 173 4.87 18.87 4.37
C PRO A 173 4.56 17.90 3.21
N PHE A 174 5.21 16.72 3.21
CA PHE A 174 5.00 15.70 2.18
C PHE A 174 3.58 15.13 2.22
N PHE A 175 3.02 14.90 3.41
CA PHE A 175 1.64 14.43 3.53
C PHE A 175 0.61 15.47 3.06
N LYS A 176 0.86 16.77 3.32
CA LYS A 176 0.02 17.86 2.79
C LYS A 176 0.08 17.92 1.25
N GLU A 177 1.28 17.84 0.68
CA GLU A 177 1.47 17.84 -0.76
C GLU A 177 0.79 16.61 -1.40
N MET A 178 0.92 15.44 -0.78
CA MET A 178 0.27 14.22 -1.23
C MET A 178 -1.25 14.36 -1.28
N LEU A 179 -1.85 14.98 -0.27
CA LEU A 179 -3.29 15.23 -0.23
C LEU A 179 -3.72 16.15 -1.39
N ILE A 180 -2.96 17.21 -1.68
CA ILE A 180 -3.22 18.12 -2.80
C ILE A 180 -3.17 17.36 -4.13
N LEU A 181 -2.11 16.57 -4.34
CA LEU A 181 -1.91 15.79 -5.57
C LEU A 181 -3.01 14.74 -5.77
N ASN A 182 -3.39 14.04 -4.72
CA ASN A 182 -4.45 13.02 -4.79
C ASN A 182 -5.81 13.66 -5.13
N ASN A 183 -6.12 14.80 -4.51
CA ASN A 183 -7.35 15.54 -4.78
C ASN A 183 -7.39 16.08 -6.21
N LYS A 184 -6.25 16.48 -6.78
CA LYS A 184 -6.15 16.99 -8.15
C LYS A 184 -6.63 15.97 -9.20
N ILE A 185 -6.44 14.68 -8.93
CA ILE A 185 -6.91 13.59 -9.79
C ILE A 185 -8.16 12.88 -9.24
N ASN A 186 -8.74 13.43 -8.17
CA ASN A 186 -10.00 12.99 -7.55
C ASN A 186 -10.02 11.48 -7.20
N LEU A 187 -8.95 11.00 -6.57
CA LEU A 187 -8.90 9.61 -6.09
C LEU A 187 -9.31 9.51 -4.61
N PRO A 188 -9.98 8.40 -4.21
CA PRO A 188 -10.56 8.28 -2.87
C PRO A 188 -9.55 7.95 -1.77
N GLU A 189 -8.41 7.32 -2.11
CA GLU A 189 -7.51 6.72 -1.13
C GLU A 189 -6.12 7.37 -1.16
N ILE A 190 -5.46 7.39 -0.01
CA ILE A 190 -4.05 7.77 0.12
C ILE A 190 -3.34 6.73 0.98
N SER A 191 -2.17 6.29 0.53
CA SER A 191 -1.30 5.39 1.28
C SER A 191 -0.07 6.16 1.74
N MET A 192 0.01 6.43 3.02
CA MET A 192 1.12 7.18 3.63
C MET A 192 1.21 6.86 5.13
N GLY A 193 2.30 7.29 5.76
CA GLY A 193 2.55 7.03 7.17
C GLY A 193 3.26 5.70 7.43
N MET A 194 4.14 5.71 8.40
CA MET A 194 4.88 4.57 8.92
C MET A 194 4.86 4.60 10.45
N THR A 195 5.52 3.65 11.10
CA THR A 195 5.51 3.49 12.57
C THR A 195 5.90 4.77 13.34
N ASN A 196 6.74 5.61 12.74
CA ASN A 196 7.28 6.81 13.39
C ASN A 196 6.56 8.12 13.01
N ASP A 197 5.63 8.08 12.04
CA ASP A 197 5.08 9.29 11.42
C ASP A 197 3.57 9.22 11.13
N PHE A 198 2.86 8.24 11.72
CA PHE A 198 1.39 8.10 11.58
C PHE A 198 0.60 8.99 12.52
#